data_9208bee09ec3572a78ba82f8d38fd2b6
#
_entry.id   9208bee09ec3572a78ba82f8d38fd2b6
#
_cell.length_a   1.000
_cell.length_b   1.000
_cell.length_c   1.000
_cell.angle_alpha   90.00
_cell.angle_beta   90.00
_cell.angle_gamma   90.00
#
_symmetry.space_group_name_H-M   'P 1'
#
loop_
_entity.id
_entity.type
_entity.pdbx_description
1 polymer ?
#
loop_
_entity_poly.entity_id
_entity_poly.type
_entity_poly.pdbx_seq_one_letter_code
_entity_poly.pdbx_strand_id
1 'polypeptide(L)'
;DQFSDHTDVGDYNSARRFLVCFLYLNDVEEGGTTDFPKISHSVTPKCARMLIFPPNWMYRHAGRPVVKGKKYILGTYLHYL
;
A
#
# COMPACT_ATOMS: atom_id res chain seq x y z
N ASP A 1 -2.77 0.14 11.76
CA ASP A 1 -2.76 -1.11 11.02
C ASP A 1 -1.49 -1.31 10.23
N GLN A 2 -1.15 -2.56 10.04
CA GLN A 2 0.07 -2.96 9.39
C GLN A 2 -0.22 -4.16 8.49
N PHE A 3 0.28 -4.11 7.27
CA PHE A 3 0.19 -5.23 6.35
C PHE A 3 1.47 -6.04 6.37
N SER A 4 1.36 -7.34 6.27
CA SER A 4 2.51 -8.20 6.04
C SER A 4 3.11 -7.92 4.67
N ASP A 5 4.40 -8.20 4.50
CA ASP A 5 5.03 -8.16 3.19
C ASP A 5 4.38 -9.21 2.29
N HIS A 6 3.80 -8.79 1.18
CA HIS A 6 3.00 -9.67 0.31
C HIS A 6 2.88 -9.12 -1.10
N THR A 7 2.38 -9.96 -1.99
CA THR A 7 1.87 -9.54 -3.31
C THR A 7 0.38 -9.81 -3.33
N ASP A 8 -0.35 -9.03 -4.13
CA ASP A 8 -1.80 -9.12 -4.18
C ASP A 8 -2.33 -10.11 -5.24
N VAL A 9 -1.46 -10.89 -5.85
CA VAL A 9 -1.85 -11.92 -6.81
C VAL A 9 -1.59 -13.29 -6.20
N GLY A 10 -2.65 -13.98 -5.79
CA GLY A 10 -2.53 -15.29 -5.14
C GLY A 10 -3.71 -16.22 -5.41
N ASP A 11 -4.82 -15.70 -5.88
CA ASP A 11 -6.00 -16.49 -6.21
C ASP A 11 -6.72 -15.90 -7.43
N TYR A 12 -7.83 -16.52 -7.85
CA TYR A 12 -8.55 -16.08 -9.04
C TYR A 12 -9.03 -14.63 -8.93
N ASN A 13 -9.57 -14.24 -7.79
CA ASN A 13 -10.10 -12.88 -7.63
C ASN A 13 -8.99 -11.84 -7.61
N SER A 14 -7.91 -12.09 -6.88
CA SER A 14 -6.78 -11.16 -6.82
C SER A 14 -6.03 -11.10 -8.15
N ALA A 15 -6.02 -12.20 -8.92
CA ALA A 15 -5.34 -12.23 -10.22
C ALA A 15 -6.00 -11.33 -11.26
N ARG A 16 -7.28 -10.96 -11.07
CA ARG A 16 -7.97 -10.02 -11.97
C ARG A 16 -7.64 -8.56 -11.68
N ARG A 17 -6.99 -8.28 -10.56
CA ARG A 17 -6.62 -6.92 -10.18
C ARG A 17 -5.40 -6.48 -10.98
N PHE A 18 -5.46 -5.31 -11.57
CA PHE A 18 -4.32 -4.78 -12.32
C PHE A 18 -3.73 -3.51 -11.73
N LEU A 19 -4.43 -2.83 -10.85
CA LEU A 19 -3.90 -1.69 -10.11
C LEU A 19 -4.39 -1.70 -8.67
N VAL A 20 -3.51 -1.30 -7.78
CA VAL A 20 -3.81 -1.04 -6.38
C VAL A 20 -3.74 0.47 -6.18
N CYS A 21 -4.75 1.03 -5.52
CA CYS A 21 -4.80 2.44 -5.19
C CYS A 21 -4.95 2.60 -3.69
N PHE A 22 -4.02 3.31 -3.05
CA PHE A 22 -4.13 3.73 -1.66
C PHE A 22 -4.23 5.24 -1.60
N LEU A 23 -5.20 5.74 -0.83
CA LEU A 23 -5.32 7.16 -0.55
C LEU A 23 -5.07 7.38 0.94
N TYR A 24 -4.02 8.12 1.25
CA TYR A 24 -3.73 8.49 2.63
C TYR A 24 -4.63 9.65 3.03
N LEU A 25 -5.30 9.51 4.17
CA LEU A 25 -6.33 10.48 4.60
C LEU A 25 -5.79 11.52 5.57
N ASN A 26 -4.59 11.29 6.12
CA ASN A 26 -4.01 12.21 7.08
C ASN A 26 -2.49 12.12 7.07
N ASP A 27 -1.85 13.12 7.65
CA ASP A 27 -0.43 13.07 7.95
C ASP A 27 -0.21 12.18 9.16
N VAL A 28 0.91 11.43 9.16
CA VAL A 28 1.32 10.64 10.32
C VAL A 28 2.60 11.25 10.86
N GLU A 29 2.62 11.47 12.17
CA GLU A 29 3.72 12.17 12.81
C GLU A 29 5.05 11.40 12.69
N GLU A 30 5.00 10.08 12.88
CA GLU A 30 6.19 9.24 12.78
C GLU A 30 5.80 7.80 12.43
N GLY A 31 6.51 7.20 11.50
CA GLY A 31 6.28 5.82 11.08
C GLY A 31 5.13 5.68 10.09
N GLY A 32 4.62 4.48 9.96
CA GLY A 32 3.47 4.18 9.10
C GLY A 32 3.76 4.20 7.61
N THR A 33 5.02 4.11 7.19
CA THR A 33 5.38 4.10 5.77
C THR A 33 4.88 2.84 5.08
N THR A 34 4.66 2.94 3.76
CA THR A 34 4.45 1.78 2.90
C THR A 34 5.76 1.53 2.17
N ASP A 35 6.36 0.38 2.44
CA ASP A 35 7.68 0.04 1.92
C ASP A 35 7.60 -0.98 0.81
N PHE A 36 8.40 -0.76 -0.22
CA PHE A 36 8.55 -1.66 -1.37
C PHE A 36 9.99 -2.15 -1.41
N PRO A 37 10.29 -3.27 -0.71
CA PRO A 37 11.69 -3.73 -0.56
C PRO A 37 12.40 -4.04 -1.88
N LYS A 38 11.69 -4.60 -2.86
CA LYS A 38 12.28 -4.99 -4.13
C LYS A 38 12.83 -3.81 -4.92
N ILE A 39 12.25 -2.64 -4.76
CA ILE A 39 12.67 -1.43 -5.47
C ILE A 39 13.27 -0.38 -4.53
N SER A 40 13.51 -0.77 -3.28
CA SER A 40 14.12 0.09 -2.26
C SER A 40 13.41 1.44 -2.15
N HIS A 41 12.08 1.41 -2.14
CA HIS A 41 11.26 2.61 -2.10
C HIS A 41 10.33 2.61 -0.90
N SER A 42 10.13 3.78 -0.31
CA SER A 42 9.30 3.96 0.88
C SER A 42 8.40 5.17 0.66
N VAL A 43 7.13 5.01 0.96
CA VAL A 43 6.15 6.10 0.81
C VAL A 43 5.68 6.53 2.19
N THR A 44 5.87 7.81 2.49
CA THR A 44 5.43 8.42 3.75
C THR A 44 3.95 8.75 3.65
N PRO A 45 3.14 8.43 4.68
CA PRO A 45 1.74 8.85 4.72
C PRO A 45 1.65 10.37 4.75
N LYS A 46 0.79 10.92 3.92
CA LYS A 46 0.54 12.36 3.88
C LYS A 46 -0.88 12.59 3.39
N CYS A 47 -1.58 13.51 4.01
CA CYS A 47 -2.97 13.83 3.67
C CYS A 47 -3.14 14.07 2.17
N ALA A 48 -4.10 13.39 1.58
CA ALA A 48 -4.44 13.43 0.16
C ALA A 48 -3.38 12.85 -0.79
N ARG A 49 -2.34 12.20 -0.28
CA ARG A 49 -1.38 11.48 -1.13
C ARG A 49 -2.02 10.21 -1.64
N MET A 50 -1.93 10.00 -2.95
CA MET A 50 -2.41 8.77 -3.59
C MET A 50 -1.22 7.95 -4.07
N LEU A 51 -1.24 6.65 -3.77
CA LEU A 51 -0.22 5.70 -4.19
C LEU A 51 -0.90 4.68 -5.10
N ILE A 52 -0.37 4.54 -6.32
CA ILE A 52 -0.92 3.62 -7.32
C ILE A 52 0.21 2.73 -7.83
N PHE A 53 -0.02 1.41 -7.82
CA PHE A 53 0.97 0.46 -8.32
C PHE A 53 0.31 -0.82 -8.80
N PRO A 54 0.95 -1.57 -9.72
CA PRO A 54 0.43 -2.87 -10.13
C PRO A 54 0.71 -3.92 -9.05
N PRO A 55 -0.24 -4.86 -8.79
CA PRO A 55 -0.07 -5.89 -7.76
C PRO A 55 0.73 -7.08 -8.28
N ASN A 56 2.03 -6.88 -8.48
CA ASN A 56 2.90 -7.96 -8.94
C ASN A 56 4.12 -8.09 -8.01
N TRP A 57 4.98 -9.07 -8.29
CA TRP A 57 6.10 -9.42 -7.42
C TRP A 57 7.12 -8.29 -7.22
N MET A 58 7.25 -7.37 -8.18
CA MET A 58 8.17 -6.23 -8.04
C MET A 58 7.67 -5.23 -7.00
N TYR A 59 6.37 -5.20 -6.76
CA TYR A 59 5.71 -4.25 -5.86
C TYR A 59 5.18 -4.94 -4.61
N ARG A 60 5.89 -5.97 -4.14
CA ARG A 60 5.63 -6.50 -2.81
C ARG A 60 5.84 -5.38 -1.82
N HIS A 61 4.93 -5.27 -0.86
CA HIS A 61 4.92 -4.12 0.03
C HIS A 61 4.55 -4.53 1.45
N ALA A 62 4.88 -3.67 2.39
CA ALA A 62 4.48 -3.83 3.78
C ALA A 62 4.14 -2.46 4.34
N GLY A 63 3.04 -2.40 5.09
CA GLY A 63 2.71 -1.23 5.88
C GLY A 63 3.47 -1.31 7.19
N ARG A 64 4.37 -0.38 7.45
CA ARG A 64 5.17 -0.38 8.67
C ARG A 64 4.37 0.19 9.84
N PRO A 65 4.69 -0.17 11.08
CA PRO A 65 3.96 0.32 12.25
C PRO A 65 4.01 1.84 12.35
N VAL A 66 2.91 2.41 12.79
CA VAL A 66 2.88 3.82 13.18
C VAL A 66 3.60 3.95 14.52
N VAL A 67 4.60 4.82 14.58
CA VAL A 67 5.35 5.05 15.80
C VAL A 67 4.66 6.13 16.63
N LYS A 68 4.18 7.19 15.98
CA LYS A 68 3.55 8.31 16.66
C LYS A 68 2.44 8.88 15.80
N GLY A 69 1.25 9.03 16.39
CA GLY A 69 0.08 9.50 15.70
C GLY A 69 -0.86 8.37 15.28
N LYS A 70 -1.74 8.66 14.33
CA LYS A 70 -2.71 7.71 13.79
C LYS A 70 -2.62 7.73 12.26
N LYS A 71 -2.95 6.61 11.64
CA LYS A 71 -2.91 6.47 10.20
C LYS A 71 -4.29 6.03 9.68
N TYR A 72 -4.83 6.79 8.76
CA TYR A 72 -6.08 6.46 8.07
C TYR A 72 -5.82 6.36 6.58
N ILE A 73 -6.27 5.29 5.97
CA ILE A 73 -6.01 4.99 4.57
C ILE A 73 -7.24 4.34 3.94
N LEU A 74 -7.54 4.72 2.70
CA LEU A 74 -8.53 4.02 1.87
C LEU A 74 -7.77 3.22 0.82
N GLY A 75 -8.16 1.96 0.65
CA GLY A 75 -7.56 1.10 -0.36
C GLY A 75 -8.61 0.57 -1.32
N THR A 76 -8.26 0.48 -2.59
CA THR A 76 -9.11 -0.13 -3.59
C THR A 76 -8.27 -0.76 -4.70
N TYR A 77 -8.93 -1.54 -5.55
CA TYR A 77 -8.29 -2.22 -6.66
C TYR A 77 -9.09 -1.97 -7.94
N LEU A 78 -8.39 -1.89 -9.07
CA LEU A 78 -9.01 -1.92 -10.38
C LEU A 78 -8.89 -3.34 -10.92
N HIS A 79 -9.97 -3.86 -11.45
CA HIS A 79 -10.05 -5.26 -11.91
C HIS A 79 -10.30 -5.32 -13.40
N TYR A 80 -9.79 -6.40 -14.02
CA TYR A 80 -10.29 -6.81 -15.34
C TYR A 80 -11.68 -7.40 -15.19
N LEU A 81 -12.53 -7.15 -16.15
CA LEU A 81 -13.89 -7.71 -16.19
C LEU A 81 -13.89 -9.20 -16.52
#